data_e12cdb1a8049bd737868dc56f3c1e379
#
_entry.id   e12cdb1a8049bd737868dc56f3c1e379
#
_cell.length_a   1.000
_cell.length_b   1.000
_cell.length_c   1.000
_cell.angle_alpha   90.00
_cell.angle_beta   90.00
_cell.angle_gamma   90.00
#
_symmetry.space_group_name_H-M   'P 1'
#
loop_
_entity.id
_entity.type
_entity.pdbx_description
1 polymer ?
#
loop_
_entity_poly.entity_id
_entity_poly.type
_entity_poly.pdbx_seq_one_letter_code
_entity_poly.pdbx_strand_id
1 'polypeptide(L)'
;LMFGKIIGVACVALTQFLLWVVLTLAIITVAGSVLGFDQIAQSQSGMMPGTEMAGMDPEAMMNTLDAEDTSVIAALMDLNYSQIIVSFLVFFVLGYLLYASLFAAIGSAVENEADSSQLQLPITIPLLIGFFIAIYSFKSPDSAIAVWGSLIPFTSPIVMLARIPFGVPVWQLALSIVLL
;
A
#
# COMPACT_ATOMS: atom_id res chain seq x y z
N LEU A 1 1.03 -32.49 -6.37
CA LEU A 1 2.40 -31.92 -6.37
C LEU A 1 2.42 -30.44 -6.76
N MET A 2 1.55 -29.94 -7.68
CA MET A 2 1.52 -28.52 -8.06
C MET A 2 1.00 -27.61 -6.95
N PHE A 3 -0.08 -27.98 -6.26
CA PHE A 3 -0.64 -27.20 -5.14
C PHE A 3 0.37 -26.95 -4.02
N GLY A 4 1.21 -27.94 -3.68
CA GLY A 4 2.24 -27.75 -2.66
C GLY A 4 3.29 -26.71 -3.05
N LYS A 5 3.67 -26.62 -4.32
CA LYS A 5 4.60 -25.60 -4.81
C LYS A 5 3.97 -24.19 -4.76
N ILE A 6 2.71 -24.05 -5.17
CA ILE A 6 1.99 -22.77 -5.14
C ILE A 6 1.86 -22.27 -3.69
N ILE A 7 1.43 -23.15 -2.78
CA ILE A 7 1.33 -22.80 -1.34
C ILE A 7 2.71 -22.48 -0.76
N GLY A 8 3.73 -23.24 -1.09
CA GLY A 8 5.10 -22.98 -0.63
C GLY A 8 5.61 -21.61 -1.04
N VAL A 9 5.45 -21.24 -2.32
CA VAL A 9 5.86 -19.92 -2.82
C VAL A 9 5.01 -18.80 -2.22
N ALA A 10 3.71 -19.02 -2.02
CA ALA A 10 2.84 -18.05 -1.33
C ALA A 10 3.28 -17.81 0.11
N CYS A 11 3.63 -18.86 0.86
CA CYS A 11 4.16 -18.74 2.21
C CYS A 11 5.49 -17.99 2.24
N VAL A 12 6.39 -18.25 1.30
CA VAL A 12 7.66 -17.52 1.17
C VAL A 12 7.40 -16.05 0.89
N ALA A 13 6.49 -15.72 -0.03
CA ALA A 13 6.13 -14.33 -0.35
C ALA A 13 5.53 -13.60 0.84
N LEU A 14 4.63 -14.23 1.60
CA LEU A 14 4.08 -13.67 2.85
C LEU A 14 5.16 -13.46 3.91
N THR A 15 6.04 -14.43 4.10
CA THR A 15 7.15 -14.31 5.05
C THR A 15 8.08 -13.16 4.67
N GLN A 16 8.42 -13.05 3.39
CA GLN A 16 9.24 -11.96 2.85
C GLN A 16 8.57 -10.60 3.08
N PHE A 17 7.26 -10.51 2.82
CA PHE A 17 6.50 -9.29 3.07
C PHE A 17 6.51 -8.90 4.55
N LEU A 18 6.22 -9.84 5.46
CA LEU A 18 6.27 -9.60 6.90
C LEU A 18 7.66 -9.15 7.35
N LEU A 19 8.72 -9.76 6.81
CA LEU A 19 10.09 -9.36 7.10
C LEU A 19 10.35 -7.91 6.70
N TRP A 20 9.89 -7.49 5.51
CA TRP A 20 10.00 -6.10 5.05
C TRP A 20 9.19 -5.13 5.91
N VAL A 21 7.98 -5.51 6.34
CA VAL A 21 7.18 -4.69 7.26
C VAL A 21 7.90 -4.50 8.59
N VAL A 22 8.41 -5.58 9.19
CA VAL A 22 9.16 -5.50 10.45
C VAL A 22 10.43 -4.66 10.29
N LEU A 23 11.15 -4.85 9.19
CA LEU A 23 12.36 -4.07 8.89
C LEU A 23 12.05 -2.57 8.73
N THR A 24 10.99 -2.25 8.02
CA THR A 24 10.54 -0.85 7.82
C THR A 24 10.15 -0.22 9.14
N LEU A 25 9.37 -0.91 9.98
CA LEU A 25 9.01 -0.43 11.31
C LEU A 25 10.25 -0.24 12.20
N ALA A 26 11.20 -1.18 12.14
CA ALA A 26 12.45 -1.05 12.88
C ALA A 26 13.28 0.16 12.41
N ILE A 27 13.34 0.41 11.10
CA ILE A 27 14.05 1.58 10.54
C ILE A 27 13.34 2.87 10.98
N ILE A 28 12.01 2.95 10.91
CA ILE A 28 11.25 4.13 11.32
C ILE A 28 11.44 4.41 12.79
N THR A 29 11.40 3.40 13.67
CA THR A 29 11.60 3.58 15.12
C THR A 29 13.03 4.01 15.43
N VAL A 30 14.04 3.41 14.81
CA VAL A 30 15.44 3.81 14.98
C VAL A 30 15.68 5.21 14.42
N ALA A 31 15.18 5.50 13.23
CA ALA A 31 15.30 6.84 12.64
C ALA A 31 14.57 7.89 13.47
N GLY A 32 13.38 7.55 14.00
CA GLY A 32 12.63 8.42 14.92
C GLY A 32 13.42 8.78 16.17
N SER A 33 14.03 7.78 16.81
CA SER A 33 14.84 8.00 18.01
C SER A 33 16.15 8.76 17.74
N VAL A 34 16.80 8.53 16.60
CA VAL A 34 18.04 9.21 16.22
C VAL A 34 17.80 10.64 15.72
N LEU A 35 16.72 10.87 14.99
CA LEU A 35 16.36 12.17 14.43
C LEU A 35 15.51 13.04 15.39
N GLY A 36 15.18 12.51 16.58
CA GLY A 36 14.47 13.27 17.60
C GLY A 36 12.97 13.51 17.32
N PHE A 37 12.34 12.73 16.42
CA PHE A 37 10.91 12.82 16.18
C PHE A 37 10.07 12.51 17.42
N ASP A 38 10.61 11.75 18.39
CA ASP A 38 9.97 11.50 19.69
C ASP A 38 9.79 12.77 20.53
N GLN A 39 10.63 13.78 20.32
CA GLN A 39 10.48 15.06 21.00
C GLN A 39 9.31 15.89 20.44
N ILE A 40 9.00 15.73 19.17
CA ILE A 40 7.87 16.41 18.52
C ILE A 40 6.54 15.78 18.98
N ALA A 41 6.49 14.45 19.10
CA ALA A 41 5.30 13.73 19.58
C ALA A 41 5.04 13.97 21.08
N GLN A 42 6.09 14.10 21.91
CA GLN A 42 5.97 14.36 23.35
C GLN A 42 5.62 15.82 23.66
N SER A 43 6.02 16.78 22.84
CA SER A 43 5.61 18.18 23.03
C SER A 43 4.12 18.41 22.78
N GLN A 44 3.43 17.53 22.03
CA GLN A 44 1.98 17.57 21.87
C GLN A 44 1.18 16.91 23.02
N SER A 45 1.75 15.92 23.70
CA SER A 45 1.08 15.25 24.84
C SER A 45 1.35 15.91 26.20
N GLY A 46 2.25 16.87 26.25
CA GLY A 46 2.71 17.55 27.47
C GLY A 46 2.13 18.94 27.69
N MET A 47 0.93 19.25 27.23
CA MET A 47 0.26 20.50 27.57
C MET A 47 -0.29 20.42 29.00
N MET A 48 0.62 20.48 29.97
CA MET A 48 0.25 20.82 31.35
C MET A 48 0.03 22.32 31.48
N PRO A 49 -1.06 22.77 32.11
CA PRO A 49 -1.31 24.18 32.31
C PRO A 49 -0.41 24.69 33.45
N GLY A 50 0.49 25.58 33.13
CA GLY A 50 1.19 26.37 34.14
C GLY A 50 2.69 26.49 34.00
N THR A 51 3.18 27.07 32.93
CA THR A 51 4.46 27.79 33.00
C THR A 51 4.41 28.94 31.99
N GLU A 52 4.36 30.12 32.52
CA GLU A 52 4.48 31.39 31.79
C GLU A 52 5.83 31.45 31.07
N MET A 53 5.83 31.24 29.75
CA MET A 53 6.89 31.73 28.88
C MET A 53 6.36 33.00 28.19
N ALA A 54 6.56 34.13 28.88
CA ALA A 54 6.37 35.45 28.32
C ALA A 54 7.31 35.65 27.12
N GLY A 55 6.75 35.79 25.92
CA GLY A 55 7.45 36.45 24.82
C GLY A 55 7.53 35.75 23.47
N MET A 56 6.88 34.63 23.25
CA MET A 56 6.76 34.06 21.89
C MET A 56 5.28 34.00 21.50
N ASP A 57 4.96 34.66 20.40
CA ASP A 57 3.63 34.67 19.81
C ASP A 57 3.23 33.24 19.39
N PRO A 58 2.15 32.67 19.97
CA PRO A 58 1.72 31.31 19.62
C PRO A 58 1.36 31.15 18.13
N GLU A 59 0.95 32.24 17.47
CA GLU A 59 0.65 32.26 16.04
C GLU A 59 1.90 32.20 15.17
N ALA A 60 3.06 32.67 15.63
CA ALA A 60 4.32 32.54 14.89
C ALA A 60 4.88 31.11 14.95
N MET A 61 4.64 30.37 16.03
CA MET A 61 5.07 28.98 16.18
C MET A 61 4.15 28.01 15.43
N MET A 62 2.88 28.36 15.26
CA MET A 62 1.89 27.57 14.51
C MET A 62 2.07 27.72 12.99
N ASN A 63 2.63 28.84 12.53
CA ASN A 63 2.94 29.08 11.13
C ASN A 63 4.27 28.47 10.66
N THR A 64 5.12 28.00 11.57
CA THR A 64 6.40 27.36 11.24
C THR A 64 6.34 25.82 11.18
N LEU A 65 5.29 25.22 11.72
CA LEU A 65 4.92 23.83 11.41
C LEU A 65 4.09 23.92 10.14
N ASP A 66 4.69 23.59 9.01
CA ASP A 66 4.00 23.58 7.72
C ASP A 66 2.65 22.87 7.89
N ALA A 67 1.57 23.56 7.55
CA ALA A 67 0.20 23.05 7.70
C ALA A 67 0.00 21.71 6.96
N GLU A 68 0.91 21.38 6.05
CA GLU A 68 0.98 20.11 5.34
C GLU A 68 1.38 18.94 6.26
N ASP A 69 2.37 19.11 7.15
CA ASP A 69 2.82 18.01 8.03
C ASP A 69 1.77 17.66 9.08
N THR A 70 1.10 18.66 9.64
CA THR A 70 0.02 18.43 10.62
C THR A 70 -1.20 17.77 9.96
N SER A 71 -1.50 18.09 8.72
CA SER A 71 -2.61 17.50 7.97
C SER A 71 -2.33 16.04 7.60
N VAL A 72 -1.08 15.71 7.28
CA VAL A 72 -0.64 14.34 6.96
C VAL A 72 -0.74 13.43 8.20
N ILE A 73 -0.28 13.90 9.36
CA ILE A 73 -0.36 13.13 10.62
C ILE A 73 -1.82 12.91 11.03
N ALA A 74 -2.67 13.92 10.93
CA ALA A 74 -4.09 13.82 11.22
C ALA A 74 -4.78 12.83 10.25
N ALA A 75 -4.47 12.91 8.95
CA ALA A 75 -4.98 11.98 7.95
C ALA A 75 -4.52 10.54 8.20
N LEU A 76 -3.29 10.34 8.65
CA LEU A 76 -2.79 9.01 9.03
C LEU A 76 -3.49 8.45 10.26
N MET A 77 -3.85 9.27 11.24
CA MET A 77 -4.56 8.82 12.44
C MET A 77 -6.01 8.45 12.17
N ASP A 78 -6.64 9.05 11.15
CA ASP A 78 -8.03 8.77 10.75
C ASP A 78 -8.19 7.54 9.83
N LEU A 79 -7.07 6.91 9.45
CA LEU A 79 -7.09 5.72 8.60
C LEU A 79 -7.68 4.50 9.32
N ASN A 80 -8.59 3.82 8.64
CA ASN A 80 -9.11 2.53 9.11
C ASN A 80 -8.10 1.40 8.85
N TYR A 81 -7.09 1.29 9.71
CA TYR A 81 -6.01 0.31 9.58
C TYR A 81 -6.52 -1.13 9.45
N SER A 82 -7.61 -1.47 10.13
CA SER A 82 -8.22 -2.80 10.05
C SER A 82 -8.69 -3.11 8.62
N GLN A 83 -9.38 -2.17 7.99
CA GLN A 83 -9.84 -2.31 6.61
C GLN A 83 -8.65 -2.41 5.64
N ILE A 84 -7.62 -1.61 5.83
CA ILE A 84 -6.42 -1.61 4.98
C ILE A 84 -5.73 -2.97 5.05
N ILE A 85 -5.48 -3.50 6.27
CA ILE A 85 -4.80 -4.77 6.48
C ILE A 85 -5.60 -5.95 5.91
N VAL A 86 -6.90 -6.01 6.19
CA VAL A 86 -7.76 -7.09 5.69
C VAL A 86 -7.84 -7.06 4.17
N SER A 87 -8.06 -5.89 3.58
CA SER A 87 -8.11 -5.73 2.14
C SER A 87 -6.77 -6.07 1.49
N PHE A 88 -5.66 -5.64 2.10
CA PHE A 88 -4.33 -5.99 1.63
C PHE A 88 -4.15 -7.50 1.55
N LEU A 89 -4.47 -8.23 2.62
CA LEU A 89 -4.34 -9.69 2.64
C LEU A 89 -5.20 -10.36 1.57
N VAL A 90 -6.45 -9.91 1.40
CA VAL A 90 -7.37 -10.45 0.40
C VAL A 90 -6.84 -10.21 -1.01
N PHE A 91 -6.50 -8.97 -1.36
CA PHE A 91 -5.99 -8.63 -2.69
C PHE A 91 -4.61 -9.22 -2.96
N PHE A 92 -3.76 -9.36 -1.95
CA PHE A 92 -2.47 -10.03 -2.05
C PHE A 92 -2.65 -11.50 -2.43
N VAL A 93 -3.50 -12.24 -1.71
CA VAL A 93 -3.74 -13.66 -1.97
C VAL A 93 -4.41 -13.86 -3.34
N LEU A 94 -5.45 -13.10 -3.64
CA LEU A 94 -6.17 -13.23 -4.92
C LEU A 94 -5.28 -12.82 -6.09
N GLY A 95 -4.57 -11.71 -5.98
CA GLY A 95 -3.61 -11.26 -7.00
C GLY A 95 -2.49 -12.28 -7.22
N TYR A 96 -1.95 -12.83 -6.14
CA TYR A 96 -0.96 -13.91 -6.23
C TYR A 96 -1.52 -15.11 -6.98
N LEU A 97 -2.73 -15.57 -6.64
CA LEU A 97 -3.36 -16.72 -7.31
C LEU A 97 -3.62 -16.43 -8.80
N LEU A 98 -4.09 -15.23 -9.14
CA LEU A 98 -4.30 -14.83 -10.51
C LEU A 98 -2.98 -14.90 -11.31
N TYR A 99 -1.95 -14.23 -10.86
CA TYR A 99 -0.66 -14.20 -11.57
C TYR A 99 0.04 -15.56 -11.56
N ALA A 100 -0.02 -16.29 -10.45
CA ALA A 100 0.54 -17.65 -10.39
C ALA A 100 -0.14 -18.59 -11.39
N SER A 101 -1.46 -18.48 -11.58
CA SER A 101 -2.19 -19.29 -12.58
C SER A 101 -1.80 -18.93 -14.01
N LEU A 102 -1.62 -17.62 -14.29
CA LEU A 102 -1.18 -17.15 -15.61
C LEU A 102 0.24 -17.61 -15.93
N PHE A 103 1.18 -17.49 -14.99
CA PHE A 103 2.55 -17.97 -15.18
C PHE A 103 2.61 -19.51 -15.28
N ALA A 104 1.76 -20.22 -14.53
CA ALA A 104 1.66 -21.67 -14.66
C ALA A 104 1.12 -22.08 -16.04
N ALA A 105 0.16 -21.35 -16.59
CA ALA A 105 -0.36 -21.59 -17.94
C ALA A 105 0.74 -21.37 -19.00
N ILE A 106 1.51 -20.28 -18.90
CA ILE A 106 2.66 -20.05 -19.78
C ILE A 106 3.67 -21.19 -19.64
N GLY A 107 4.07 -21.53 -18.41
CA GLY A 107 5.05 -22.59 -18.16
C GLY A 107 4.62 -23.96 -18.66
N SER A 108 3.31 -24.21 -18.83
CA SER A 108 2.79 -25.44 -19.43
C SER A 108 2.76 -25.42 -20.96
N ALA A 109 2.76 -24.24 -21.57
CA ALA A 109 2.66 -24.07 -23.02
C ALA A 109 4.03 -23.95 -23.72
N VAL A 110 5.10 -23.77 -22.95
CA VAL A 110 6.45 -23.47 -23.48
C VAL A 110 7.35 -24.70 -23.36
N GLU A 111 8.02 -25.06 -24.45
CA GLU A 111 9.01 -26.14 -24.49
C GLU A 111 10.44 -25.63 -24.24
N ASN A 112 10.73 -24.34 -24.59
CA ASN A 112 12.06 -23.75 -24.47
C ASN A 112 12.05 -22.49 -23.59
N GLU A 113 13.11 -22.26 -22.83
CA GLU A 113 13.27 -21.09 -21.96
C GLU A 113 13.22 -19.74 -22.72
N ALA A 114 13.70 -19.70 -23.97
CA ALA A 114 13.67 -18.51 -24.81
C ALA A 114 12.24 -18.06 -25.14
N ASP A 115 11.33 -18.99 -25.37
CA ASP A 115 9.92 -18.72 -25.69
C ASP A 115 9.16 -18.25 -24.44
N SER A 116 9.57 -18.74 -23.25
CA SER A 116 9.01 -18.35 -21.97
C SER A 116 9.08 -16.83 -21.74
N SER A 117 10.21 -16.22 -22.03
CA SER A 117 10.41 -14.78 -21.83
C SER A 117 9.50 -13.91 -22.71
N GLN A 118 9.22 -14.34 -23.95
CA GLN A 118 8.31 -13.64 -24.86
C GLN A 118 6.85 -13.74 -24.39
N LEU A 119 6.44 -14.90 -23.88
CA LEU A 119 5.07 -15.10 -23.35
C LEU A 119 4.83 -14.43 -22.00
N GLN A 120 5.87 -14.02 -21.27
CA GLN A 120 5.75 -13.23 -20.05
C GLN A 120 5.32 -11.79 -20.32
N LEU A 121 5.65 -11.22 -21.48
CA LEU A 121 5.32 -9.82 -21.83
C LEU A 121 3.82 -9.51 -21.73
N PRO A 122 2.89 -10.34 -22.26
CA PRO A 122 1.45 -10.10 -22.14
C PRO A 122 0.94 -10.01 -20.70
N ILE A 123 1.62 -10.67 -19.76
CA ILE A 123 1.28 -10.60 -18.32
C ILE A 123 1.93 -9.39 -17.66
N THR A 124 3.16 -9.05 -18.06
CA THR A 124 3.91 -7.94 -17.47
C THR A 124 3.33 -6.57 -17.87
N ILE A 125 2.80 -6.44 -19.09
CA ILE A 125 2.24 -5.16 -19.57
C ILE A 125 1.05 -4.68 -18.70
N PRO A 126 0.00 -5.48 -18.43
CA PRO A 126 -1.08 -5.08 -17.53
C PRO A 126 -0.60 -4.72 -16.12
N LEU A 127 0.42 -5.43 -15.61
CA LEU A 127 1.01 -5.17 -14.31
C LEU A 127 1.70 -3.80 -14.27
N LEU A 128 2.46 -3.45 -15.32
CA LEU A 128 3.06 -2.13 -15.49
C LEU A 128 1.99 -1.03 -15.60
N ILE A 129 0.94 -1.25 -16.39
CA ILE A 129 -0.17 -0.30 -16.50
C ILE A 129 -0.82 -0.11 -15.13
N GLY A 130 -1.09 -1.18 -14.39
CA GLY A 130 -1.61 -1.12 -13.02
C GLY A 130 -0.73 -0.30 -12.09
N PHE A 131 0.59 -0.46 -12.19
CA PHE A 131 1.55 0.30 -11.40
C PHE A 131 1.47 1.82 -11.70
N PHE A 132 1.42 2.22 -12.97
CA PHE A 132 1.29 3.62 -13.33
C PHE A 132 -0.07 4.21 -12.90
N ILE A 133 -1.16 3.46 -13.03
CA ILE A 133 -2.48 3.89 -12.55
C ILE A 133 -2.47 4.02 -11.02
N ALA A 134 -1.80 3.12 -10.30
CA ALA A 134 -1.65 3.20 -8.85
C ALA A 134 -0.92 4.48 -8.42
N ILE A 135 0.21 4.83 -9.07
CA ILE A 135 0.90 6.10 -8.81
C ILE A 135 -0.01 7.30 -9.09
N TYR A 136 -0.76 7.26 -10.20
CA TYR A 136 -1.71 8.33 -10.52
C TYR A 136 -2.84 8.45 -9.49
N SER A 137 -3.26 7.34 -8.91
CA SER A 137 -4.33 7.26 -7.90
C SER A 137 -3.98 8.00 -6.60
N PHE A 138 -2.69 8.16 -6.27
CA PHE A 138 -2.27 8.98 -5.12
C PHE A 138 -2.62 10.47 -5.28
N LYS A 139 -2.68 10.96 -6.52
CA LYS A 139 -3.07 12.36 -6.80
C LYS A 139 -4.57 12.53 -7.00
N SER A 140 -5.23 11.50 -7.54
CA SER A 140 -6.66 11.56 -7.93
C SER A 140 -7.30 10.19 -7.75
N PRO A 141 -7.60 9.77 -6.51
CA PRO A 141 -8.09 8.43 -6.20
C PRO A 141 -9.48 8.13 -6.80
N ASP A 142 -10.30 9.18 -7.00
CA ASP A 142 -11.67 9.06 -7.53
C ASP A 142 -11.76 9.32 -9.04
N SER A 143 -10.64 9.48 -9.72
CA SER A 143 -10.63 9.65 -11.17
C SER A 143 -11.19 8.40 -11.87
N ALA A 144 -11.81 8.59 -13.04
CA ALA A 144 -12.34 7.49 -13.84
C ALA A 144 -11.27 6.42 -14.14
N ILE A 145 -10.03 6.84 -14.40
CA ILE A 145 -8.89 5.93 -14.65
C ILE A 145 -8.57 5.09 -13.42
N ALA A 146 -8.54 5.68 -12.23
CA ALA A 146 -8.27 4.98 -10.98
C ALA A 146 -9.41 4.00 -10.65
N VAL A 147 -10.68 4.41 -10.85
CA VAL A 147 -11.85 3.55 -10.61
C VAL A 147 -11.85 2.36 -11.56
N TRP A 148 -11.73 2.57 -12.86
CA TRP A 148 -11.69 1.47 -13.83
C TRP A 148 -10.47 0.57 -13.64
N GLY A 149 -9.28 1.16 -13.40
CA GLY A 149 -8.07 0.41 -13.14
C GLY A 149 -8.15 -0.47 -11.89
N SER A 150 -8.94 -0.07 -10.88
CA SER A 150 -9.16 -0.86 -9.67
C SER A 150 -10.22 -1.96 -9.83
N LEU A 151 -10.99 -1.97 -10.92
CA LEU A 151 -12.00 -3.00 -11.22
C LEU A 151 -11.51 -4.04 -12.23
N ILE A 152 -10.55 -3.70 -13.10
CA ILE A 152 -9.99 -4.64 -14.07
C ILE A 152 -9.14 -5.68 -13.35
N PRO A 153 -9.40 -7.00 -13.50
CA PRO A 153 -8.75 -8.05 -12.71
C PRO A 153 -7.23 -8.00 -12.72
N PHE A 154 -6.62 -7.71 -13.88
CA PHE A 154 -5.16 -7.69 -14.02
C PHE A 154 -4.48 -6.50 -13.31
N THR A 155 -5.15 -5.37 -13.16
CA THR A 155 -4.61 -4.16 -12.52
C THR A 155 -5.14 -3.97 -11.11
N SER A 156 -6.29 -4.57 -10.81
CA SER A 156 -7.02 -4.44 -9.55
C SER A 156 -6.17 -4.69 -8.30
N PRO A 157 -5.36 -5.76 -8.19
CA PRO A 157 -4.60 -6.02 -6.97
C PRO A 157 -3.67 -4.88 -6.57
N ILE A 158 -3.15 -4.15 -7.55
CA ILE A 158 -2.22 -3.03 -7.32
C ILE A 158 -2.99 -1.73 -7.13
N VAL A 159 -3.91 -1.42 -8.05
CA VAL A 159 -4.62 -0.13 -8.07
C VAL A 159 -5.59 0.00 -6.90
N MET A 160 -6.31 -1.07 -6.57
CA MET A 160 -7.25 -1.03 -5.44
C MET A 160 -6.51 -0.80 -4.12
N LEU A 161 -5.38 -1.48 -3.89
CA LEU A 161 -4.57 -1.28 -2.70
C LEU A 161 -4.06 0.16 -2.56
N ALA A 162 -3.70 0.80 -3.67
CA ALA A 162 -3.29 2.20 -3.67
C ALA A 162 -4.45 3.16 -3.35
N ARG A 163 -5.70 2.77 -3.64
CA ARG A 163 -6.90 3.60 -3.41
C ARG A 163 -7.53 3.42 -2.02
N ILE A 164 -7.39 2.27 -1.39
CA ILE A 164 -8.04 1.95 -0.10
C ILE A 164 -7.80 3.02 0.97
N PRO A 165 -6.58 3.56 1.16
CA PRO A 165 -6.33 4.60 2.16
C PRO A 165 -7.14 5.89 1.95
N PHE A 166 -7.62 6.13 0.74
CA PHE A 166 -8.38 7.33 0.38
C PHE A 166 -9.91 7.16 0.52
N GLY A 167 -10.38 6.07 1.15
CA GLY A 167 -11.79 5.88 1.47
C GLY A 167 -12.62 5.30 0.32
N VAL A 168 -12.19 4.19 -0.27
CA VAL A 168 -12.93 3.50 -1.33
C VAL A 168 -14.26 2.95 -0.79
N PRO A 169 -15.39 3.17 -1.51
CA PRO A 169 -16.68 2.60 -1.14
C PRO A 169 -16.65 1.07 -1.12
N VAL A 170 -17.28 0.47 -0.10
CA VAL A 170 -17.27 -0.99 0.11
C VAL A 170 -17.81 -1.77 -1.09
N TRP A 171 -18.76 -1.20 -1.86
CA TRP A 171 -19.31 -1.86 -3.06
C TRP A 171 -18.26 -2.00 -4.17
N GLN A 172 -17.35 -1.00 -4.35
CA GLN A 172 -16.27 -1.09 -5.34
C GLN A 172 -15.27 -2.16 -4.92
N LEU A 173 -14.98 -2.24 -3.64
CA LEU A 173 -14.09 -3.23 -3.06
C LEU A 173 -14.65 -4.65 -3.25
N ALA A 174 -15.93 -4.86 -2.93
CA ALA A 174 -16.62 -6.12 -3.14
C ALA A 174 -16.67 -6.52 -4.62
N LEU A 175 -17.01 -5.56 -5.50
CA LEU A 175 -17.06 -5.81 -6.93
C LEU A 175 -15.68 -6.20 -7.49
N SER A 176 -14.62 -5.51 -7.05
CA SER A 176 -13.26 -5.81 -7.46
C SER A 176 -12.81 -7.21 -7.01
N ILE A 177 -13.16 -7.62 -5.79
CA ILE A 177 -12.88 -8.98 -5.29
C ILE A 177 -13.61 -10.05 -6.10
N VAL A 178 -14.86 -9.79 -6.48
CA VAL A 178 -15.66 -10.75 -7.28
C VAL A 178 -15.13 -10.89 -8.71
N LEU A 179 -14.62 -9.79 -9.27
CA LEU A 179 -14.07 -9.79 -10.63
C LEU A 179 -12.66 -10.38 -10.70
N LEU A 180 -11.91 -10.34 -9.61
CA LEU A 180 -10.55 -10.86 -9.46
C LEU A 180 -10.53 -12.37 -9.25
#